data_964f544aee097b54883cd0efcfa20959
#
_entry.id   964f544aee097b54883cd0efcfa20959
#
_cell.length_a   1.000
_cell.length_b   1.000
_cell.length_c   1.000
_cell.angle_alpha   90.00
_cell.angle_beta   90.00
_cell.angle_gamma   90.00
#
_symmetry.space_group_name_H-M   'P 1'
#
loop_
_entity.id
_entity.type
_entity.pdbx_description
1 polymer ?
#
loop_
_entity_poly.entity_id
_entity_poly.type
_entity_poly.pdbx_seq_one_letter_code
_entity_poly.pdbx_strand_id
1 'polypeptide(L)'
;MSTQPPPPSPPPTPPPPPTAKLLVVWGLAVSLVMVLVAALVVPVLGRVADVFEERSGSRRAAQLREDVAGTPVDPSELRLGHCFNVAGGDLLAEAPLVYRVDCTEVHDAEVTSAASVSEPEFPGAEQMRSTAEKDCWTAQHAYAMDTWAVPAYAELYYFAPSRGSWSDGDRRIVCVIGTADREHRGSLRKDAGTLTAEQVAFLRVMNRVDTVLGEVPDGEVEDRLPWYMSWASEMDRALGAESQLLDTAMGRPELAGPAGVQRERLDVARSEWRRAGRAKSAKEFLDAWGRADAALPVEVEKALRGAYGLSARVPEWREGAGGGGSTAPSRRPSRESA
;
A
#
# COMPACT_ATOMS: atom_id res chain seq x y z
N MET A 1 12.56 -6.10 -101.83
CA MET A 1 12.09 -7.37 -101.21
C MET A 1 12.61 -7.39 -99.77
N SER A 2 11.83 -6.97 -98.77
CA SER A 2 12.16 -7.01 -97.35
C SER A 2 11.47 -8.19 -96.70
N THR A 3 12.16 -9.19 -96.32
CA THR A 3 11.67 -10.35 -95.57
C THR A 3 11.68 -10.03 -94.08
N GLN A 4 10.51 -9.92 -93.47
CA GLN A 4 10.26 -9.74 -92.06
C GLN A 4 10.43 -11.08 -91.32
N PRO A 5 11.13 -11.17 -90.20
CA PRO A 5 11.29 -12.38 -89.43
C PRO A 5 9.97 -12.79 -88.73
N PRO A 6 9.73 -14.08 -88.47
CA PRO A 6 8.52 -14.58 -87.82
C PRO A 6 8.46 -14.17 -86.33
N PRO A 7 7.25 -14.03 -85.74
CA PRO A 7 7.08 -13.63 -84.32
C PRO A 7 7.56 -14.74 -83.38
N PRO A 8 8.00 -14.38 -82.17
CA PRO A 8 8.44 -15.35 -81.16
C PRO A 8 7.29 -16.18 -80.58
N SER A 9 7.55 -17.42 -80.27
CA SER A 9 6.60 -18.37 -79.63
C SER A 9 6.16 -17.94 -78.26
N PRO A 10 4.91 -18.16 -77.87
CA PRO A 10 4.42 -17.80 -76.54
C PRO A 10 5.10 -18.64 -75.46
N PRO A 11 5.28 -18.05 -74.23
CA PRO A 11 5.91 -18.78 -73.11
C PRO A 11 4.99 -19.93 -72.62
N PRO A 12 5.58 -20.98 -72.03
CA PRO A 12 4.83 -22.13 -71.47
C PRO A 12 3.93 -21.67 -70.29
N THR A 13 2.69 -22.17 -70.34
CA THR A 13 1.71 -21.96 -69.24
C THR A 13 2.20 -22.61 -67.95
N PRO A 14 2.13 -21.88 -66.82
CA PRO A 14 2.50 -22.44 -65.52
C PRO A 14 1.53 -23.56 -65.10
N PRO A 15 2.02 -24.56 -64.31
CA PRO A 15 1.15 -25.66 -63.82
C PRO A 15 0.05 -25.10 -62.89
N PRO A 16 -1.13 -25.78 -62.87
CA PRO A 16 -2.24 -25.33 -62.00
C PRO A 16 -1.84 -25.43 -60.50
N PRO A 17 -2.29 -24.50 -59.67
CA PRO A 17 -2.01 -24.53 -58.23
C PRO A 17 -2.66 -25.77 -57.60
N PRO A 18 -2.03 -26.37 -56.54
CA PRO A 18 -2.60 -27.49 -55.83
C PRO A 18 -3.97 -27.14 -55.28
N THR A 19 -4.93 -28.02 -55.42
CA THR A 19 -6.34 -27.83 -55.11
C THR A 19 -6.47 -27.41 -53.60
N ALA A 20 -7.14 -26.27 -53.35
CA ALA A 20 -7.33 -25.65 -52.04
C ALA A 20 -7.86 -26.63 -50.93
N LYS A 21 -8.48 -27.74 -51.31
CA LYS A 21 -9.00 -28.75 -50.42
C LYS A 21 -7.92 -29.51 -49.65
N LEU A 22 -6.73 -29.75 -50.26
CA LEU A 22 -5.64 -30.47 -49.57
C LEU A 22 -4.95 -29.60 -48.50
N LEU A 23 -4.77 -28.30 -48.75
CA LEU A 23 -4.16 -27.36 -47.82
C LEU A 23 -5.05 -27.09 -46.60
N VAL A 24 -6.36 -27.07 -46.75
CA VAL A 24 -7.31 -26.88 -45.64
C VAL A 24 -7.31 -28.13 -44.72
N VAL A 25 -7.25 -29.33 -45.23
CA VAL A 25 -7.23 -30.55 -44.39
C VAL A 25 -5.94 -30.65 -43.61
N TRP A 26 -4.79 -30.32 -44.19
CA TRP A 26 -3.50 -30.31 -43.48
C TRP A 26 -3.43 -29.16 -42.43
N GLY A 27 -3.94 -28.00 -42.74
CA GLY A 27 -4.02 -26.86 -41.80
C GLY A 27 -4.89 -27.16 -40.59
N LEU A 28 -6.04 -27.79 -40.78
CA LEU A 28 -6.94 -28.20 -39.70
C LEU A 28 -6.35 -29.34 -38.84
N ALA A 29 -5.68 -30.29 -39.44
CA ALA A 29 -5.04 -31.39 -38.70
C ALA A 29 -3.88 -30.91 -37.84
N VAL A 30 -3.03 -30.01 -38.34
CA VAL A 30 -1.93 -29.40 -37.57
C VAL A 30 -2.47 -28.51 -36.43
N SER A 31 -3.51 -27.72 -36.70
CA SER A 31 -4.15 -26.86 -35.67
C SER A 31 -4.79 -27.73 -34.57
N LEU A 32 -5.48 -28.81 -34.91
CA LEU A 32 -6.09 -29.70 -33.92
C LEU A 32 -5.06 -30.42 -33.04
N VAL A 33 -3.94 -30.85 -33.61
CA VAL A 33 -2.85 -31.48 -32.87
C VAL A 33 -2.18 -30.45 -31.94
N MET A 34 -1.97 -29.19 -32.38
CA MET A 34 -1.40 -28.15 -31.54
C MET A 34 -2.33 -27.75 -30.37
N VAL A 35 -3.62 -27.72 -30.61
CA VAL A 35 -4.63 -27.44 -29.56
C VAL A 35 -4.68 -28.60 -28.55
N LEU A 36 -4.66 -29.84 -29.00
CA LEU A 36 -4.63 -31.01 -28.12
C LEU A 36 -3.34 -31.12 -27.32
N VAL A 37 -2.19 -30.83 -27.93
CA VAL A 37 -0.90 -30.78 -27.21
C VAL A 37 -0.90 -29.62 -26.19
N ALA A 38 -1.39 -28.45 -26.54
CA ALA A 38 -1.52 -27.31 -25.59
C ALA A 38 -2.48 -27.66 -24.46
N ALA A 39 -3.60 -28.31 -24.75
CA ALA A 39 -4.60 -28.68 -23.73
C ALA A 39 -4.11 -29.74 -22.73
N LEU A 40 -3.13 -30.56 -23.15
CA LEU A 40 -2.56 -31.63 -22.30
C LEU A 40 -1.28 -31.17 -21.59
N VAL A 41 -0.43 -30.37 -22.25
CA VAL A 41 0.89 -29.98 -21.75
C VAL A 41 0.79 -28.80 -20.80
N VAL A 42 -0.07 -27.79 -21.09
CA VAL A 42 -0.22 -26.61 -20.23
C VAL A 42 -0.69 -26.95 -18.81
N PRO A 43 -1.75 -27.77 -18.60
CA PRO A 43 -2.16 -28.12 -17.24
C PRO A 43 -1.16 -29.04 -16.52
N VAL A 44 -0.38 -29.85 -17.27
CA VAL A 44 0.67 -30.68 -16.66
C VAL A 44 1.85 -29.82 -16.24
N LEU A 45 2.28 -28.87 -17.08
CA LEU A 45 3.36 -27.94 -16.74
C LEU A 45 2.93 -27.00 -15.58
N GLY A 46 1.69 -26.55 -15.54
CA GLY A 46 1.15 -25.78 -14.42
C GLY A 46 1.22 -26.57 -13.11
N ARG A 47 0.70 -27.79 -13.09
CA ARG A 47 0.77 -28.66 -11.89
C ARG A 47 2.20 -29.05 -11.49
N VAL A 48 3.12 -29.19 -12.44
CA VAL A 48 4.53 -29.44 -12.13
C VAL A 48 5.19 -28.18 -11.57
N ALA A 49 4.86 -26.99 -12.07
CA ALA A 49 5.35 -25.73 -11.52
C ALA A 49 4.84 -25.51 -10.09
N ASP A 50 3.54 -25.70 -9.84
CA ASP A 50 2.93 -25.60 -8.51
C ASP A 50 3.56 -26.59 -7.51
N VAL A 51 3.78 -27.85 -7.91
CA VAL A 51 4.44 -28.86 -7.06
C VAL A 51 5.94 -28.56 -6.85
N PHE A 52 6.60 -27.91 -7.81
CA PHE A 52 8.00 -27.49 -7.63
C PHE A 52 8.12 -26.25 -6.75
N GLU A 53 7.23 -25.29 -6.86
CA GLU A 53 7.16 -24.12 -5.98
C GLU A 53 6.80 -24.54 -4.55
N GLU A 54 5.78 -25.36 -4.37
CA GLU A 54 5.37 -25.90 -3.07
C GLU A 54 6.47 -26.76 -2.42
N ARG A 55 7.17 -27.61 -3.16
CA ARG A 55 8.32 -28.37 -2.67
C ARG A 55 9.56 -27.53 -2.43
N SER A 56 9.79 -26.49 -3.21
CA SER A 56 10.91 -25.55 -3.01
C SER A 56 10.66 -24.66 -1.80
N GLY A 57 9.44 -24.17 -1.64
CA GLY A 57 8.98 -23.43 -0.48
C GLY A 57 9.05 -24.27 0.80
N SER A 58 8.52 -25.49 0.77
CA SER A 58 8.53 -26.41 1.92
C SER A 58 9.93 -26.84 2.33
N ARG A 59 10.84 -27.07 1.38
CA ARG A 59 12.24 -27.41 1.70
C ARG A 59 13.02 -26.21 2.21
N ARG A 60 12.79 -25.01 1.67
CA ARG A 60 13.37 -23.76 2.16
C ARG A 60 12.84 -23.43 3.55
N ALA A 61 11.55 -23.55 3.77
CA ALA A 61 10.91 -23.37 5.07
C ALA A 61 11.39 -24.41 6.10
N ALA A 62 11.63 -25.68 5.70
CA ALA A 62 12.16 -26.70 6.58
C ALA A 62 13.64 -26.49 6.92
N GLN A 63 14.46 -26.00 5.97
CA GLN A 63 15.86 -25.65 6.22
C GLN A 63 16.01 -24.35 7.04
N LEU A 64 15.09 -23.39 6.86
CA LEU A 64 15.08 -22.13 7.61
C LEU A 64 14.52 -22.26 9.04
N ARG A 65 13.84 -23.37 9.37
CA ARG A 65 13.37 -23.65 10.74
C ARG A 65 14.49 -23.97 11.72
N GLU A 66 15.65 -24.39 11.25
CA GLU A 66 16.77 -24.76 12.14
C GLU A 66 17.62 -23.59 12.61
N ASP A 67 17.52 -22.40 11.95
CA ASP A 67 18.42 -21.24 12.21
C ASP A 67 17.73 -19.88 12.37
N VAL A 68 16.45 -19.83 12.74
CA VAL A 68 15.80 -18.53 12.98
C VAL A 68 16.28 -17.94 14.30
N ALA A 69 16.89 -16.76 14.24
CA ALA A 69 17.35 -16.06 15.43
C ALA A 69 16.19 -15.64 16.33
N GLY A 70 16.32 -15.90 17.64
CA GLY A 70 15.37 -15.47 18.64
C GLY A 70 14.81 -16.58 19.52
N THR A 71 13.97 -16.19 20.46
CA THR A 71 13.26 -17.12 21.37
C THR A 71 11.89 -17.43 20.80
N PRO A 72 11.56 -18.70 20.52
CA PRO A 72 10.23 -19.05 20.00
C PRO A 72 9.15 -18.74 21.03
N VAL A 73 8.10 -18.05 20.57
CA VAL A 73 6.93 -17.69 21.36
C VAL A 73 5.67 -17.83 20.52
N ASP A 74 4.54 -18.05 21.17
CA ASP A 74 3.24 -18.00 20.50
C ASP A 74 2.94 -16.55 20.07
N PRO A 75 2.38 -16.30 18.88
CA PRO A 75 1.99 -14.94 18.45
C PRO A 75 1.08 -14.22 19.45
N SER A 76 0.26 -14.96 20.22
CA SER A 76 -0.59 -14.40 21.28
C SER A 76 0.20 -13.82 22.47
N GLU A 77 1.47 -14.17 22.62
CA GLU A 77 2.35 -13.63 23.67
C GLU A 77 3.00 -12.30 23.25
N LEU A 78 2.88 -11.90 21.99
CA LEU A 78 3.42 -10.65 21.50
C LEU A 78 2.79 -9.45 22.22
N ARG A 79 3.60 -8.43 22.47
CA ARG A 79 3.23 -7.18 23.16
C ARG A 79 3.80 -6.00 22.41
N LEU A 80 3.19 -4.84 22.60
CA LEU A 80 3.68 -3.57 22.09
C LEU A 80 5.20 -3.43 22.25
N GLY A 81 5.90 -3.15 21.17
CA GLY A 81 7.34 -2.94 21.12
C GLY A 81 8.18 -4.21 21.08
N HIS A 82 7.59 -5.41 21.01
CA HIS A 82 8.35 -6.62 20.75
C HIS A 82 8.81 -6.65 19.29
N CYS A 83 10.10 -6.96 19.09
CA CYS A 83 10.69 -7.27 17.79
C CYS A 83 10.81 -8.79 17.64
N PHE A 84 10.56 -9.30 16.44
CA PHE A 84 10.57 -10.74 16.20
C PHE A 84 10.90 -11.08 14.75
N ASN A 85 11.33 -12.32 14.55
CA ASN A 85 11.54 -12.95 13.26
C ASN A 85 10.46 -14.00 12.99
N VAL A 86 10.19 -14.26 11.72
CA VAL A 86 9.36 -15.36 11.25
C VAL A 86 10.18 -16.35 10.44
N ALA A 87 9.79 -17.61 10.46
CA ALA A 87 10.47 -18.61 9.65
C ALA A 87 10.34 -18.28 8.16
N GLY A 88 11.49 -18.07 7.51
CA GLY A 88 11.52 -17.70 6.09
C GLY A 88 11.28 -16.23 5.77
N GLY A 89 11.09 -15.36 6.77
CA GLY A 89 10.88 -13.92 6.57
C GLY A 89 9.52 -13.55 5.95
N ASP A 90 8.60 -14.50 5.77
CA ASP A 90 7.29 -14.26 5.16
C ASP A 90 6.25 -13.97 6.25
N LEU A 91 5.92 -12.69 6.42
CA LEU A 91 4.91 -12.21 7.37
C LEU A 91 3.47 -12.55 6.95
N LEU A 92 3.26 -13.05 5.73
CA LEU A 92 1.94 -13.49 5.23
C LEU A 92 1.71 -14.99 5.44
N ALA A 93 2.78 -15.76 5.71
CA ALA A 93 2.66 -17.18 5.95
C ALA A 93 2.03 -17.44 7.33
N GLU A 94 1.23 -18.50 7.43
CA GLU A 94 0.82 -19.01 8.73
C GLU A 94 2.04 -19.31 9.59
N ALA A 95 2.20 -18.62 10.70
CA ALA A 95 3.30 -18.78 11.62
C ALA A 95 2.79 -19.26 12.99
N PRO A 96 2.83 -20.58 13.28
CA PRO A 96 2.41 -21.10 14.58
C PRO A 96 3.33 -20.62 15.72
N LEU A 97 4.54 -20.22 15.39
CA LEU A 97 5.51 -19.62 16.30
C LEU A 97 6.23 -18.46 15.63
N VAL A 98 6.54 -17.44 16.40
CA VAL A 98 7.44 -16.35 16.02
C VAL A 98 8.65 -16.34 16.95
N TYR A 99 9.74 -15.71 16.55
CA TYR A 99 11.01 -15.76 17.27
C TYR A 99 11.34 -14.36 17.78
N ARG A 100 11.06 -14.10 19.06
CA ARG A 100 11.28 -12.80 19.68
C ARG A 100 12.78 -12.54 19.83
N VAL A 101 13.21 -11.34 19.42
CA VAL A 101 14.58 -10.83 19.52
C VAL A 101 14.60 -9.47 20.21
N ASP A 102 15.80 -9.02 20.61
CA ASP A 102 16.02 -7.61 20.96
C ASP A 102 15.93 -6.75 19.68
N CYS A 103 15.27 -5.59 19.76
CA CYS A 103 15.13 -4.72 18.59
C CYS A 103 16.47 -4.15 18.06
N THR A 104 17.56 -4.25 18.81
CA THR A 104 18.91 -3.90 18.33
C THR A 104 19.50 -4.96 17.39
N GLU A 105 18.90 -6.15 17.34
CA GLU A 105 19.28 -7.22 16.42
C GLU A 105 18.48 -7.12 15.11
N VAL A 106 18.88 -7.91 14.10
CA VAL A 106 18.10 -8.01 12.86
C VAL A 106 16.76 -8.66 13.16
N HIS A 107 15.68 -8.05 12.67
CA HIS A 107 14.34 -8.57 12.86
C HIS A 107 13.43 -8.28 11.67
N ASP A 108 12.38 -9.11 11.51
CA ASP A 108 11.45 -9.05 10.41
C ASP A 108 10.26 -8.14 10.71
N ALA A 109 9.92 -7.95 11.99
CA ALA A 109 8.77 -7.12 12.37
C ALA A 109 8.87 -6.58 13.80
N GLU A 110 8.13 -5.48 14.04
CA GLU A 110 7.98 -4.83 15.33
C GLU A 110 6.49 -4.62 15.65
N VAL A 111 6.04 -5.01 16.84
CA VAL A 111 4.63 -4.93 17.27
C VAL A 111 4.26 -3.50 17.62
N THR A 112 3.25 -2.96 16.93
CA THR A 112 2.73 -1.60 17.15
C THR A 112 1.49 -1.57 18.04
N SER A 113 0.75 -2.68 18.12
CA SER A 113 -0.40 -2.86 19.01
C SER A 113 -0.74 -4.34 19.15
N ALA A 114 -1.38 -4.67 20.27
CA ALA A 114 -1.99 -5.97 20.48
C ALA A 114 -3.25 -5.77 21.33
N ALA A 115 -4.41 -5.76 20.68
CA ALA A 115 -5.70 -5.47 21.27
C ALA A 115 -6.67 -6.63 21.08
N SER A 116 -7.63 -6.76 22.01
CA SER A 116 -8.68 -7.76 21.90
C SER A 116 -9.94 -7.16 21.28
N VAL A 117 -10.56 -7.92 20.39
CA VAL A 117 -11.87 -7.65 19.81
C VAL A 117 -12.95 -7.97 20.86
N SER A 118 -13.90 -7.06 21.04
CA SER A 118 -14.91 -7.17 22.10
C SER A 118 -16.20 -7.87 21.67
N GLU A 119 -16.37 -8.14 20.39
CA GLU A 119 -17.54 -8.80 19.84
C GLU A 119 -17.70 -10.23 20.43
N PRO A 120 -18.92 -10.63 20.83
CA PRO A 120 -19.17 -11.96 21.39
C PRO A 120 -19.11 -13.05 20.32
N GLU A 121 -19.53 -12.74 19.08
CA GLU A 121 -19.54 -13.64 17.94
C GLU A 121 -18.52 -13.22 16.89
N PHE A 122 -18.05 -14.19 16.09
CA PHE A 122 -17.16 -13.89 14.97
C PHE A 122 -17.87 -13.00 13.93
N PRO A 123 -17.39 -11.79 13.68
CA PRO A 123 -18.10 -10.81 12.84
C PRO A 123 -18.06 -11.14 11.33
N GLY A 124 -17.33 -12.18 10.96
CA GLY A 124 -17.06 -12.54 9.57
C GLY A 124 -15.69 -12.02 9.10
N ALA A 125 -15.09 -12.68 8.10
CA ALA A 125 -13.76 -12.39 7.62
C ALA A 125 -13.62 -10.94 7.09
N GLU A 126 -14.59 -10.48 6.31
CA GLU A 126 -14.59 -9.12 5.74
C GLU A 126 -14.61 -8.02 6.82
N GLN A 127 -15.51 -8.18 7.82
CA GLN A 127 -15.58 -7.23 8.91
C GLN A 127 -14.33 -7.28 9.80
N MET A 128 -13.79 -8.49 10.05
CA MET A 128 -12.54 -8.66 10.80
C MET A 128 -11.39 -7.96 10.10
N ARG A 129 -11.24 -8.15 8.79
CA ARG A 129 -10.23 -7.50 7.96
C ARG A 129 -10.35 -5.98 8.04
N SER A 130 -11.55 -5.44 7.81
CA SER A 130 -11.80 -3.99 7.87
C SER A 130 -11.49 -3.40 9.24
N THR A 131 -11.83 -4.11 10.32
CA THR A 131 -11.50 -3.71 11.69
C THR A 131 -10.00 -3.72 11.93
N ALA A 132 -9.31 -4.80 11.55
CA ALA A 132 -7.86 -4.93 11.70
C ALA A 132 -7.11 -3.85 10.92
N GLU A 133 -7.46 -3.60 9.66
CA GLU A 133 -6.86 -2.56 8.84
C GLU A 133 -6.98 -1.18 9.48
N LYS A 134 -8.18 -0.81 9.94
CA LYS A 134 -8.44 0.48 10.59
C LYS A 134 -7.68 0.63 11.91
N ASP A 135 -7.75 -0.40 12.76
CA ASP A 135 -7.14 -0.35 14.10
C ASP A 135 -5.62 -0.35 14.00
N CYS A 136 -5.06 -1.16 13.08
CA CYS A 136 -3.62 -1.23 12.89
C CYS A 136 -3.04 0.03 12.22
N TRP A 137 -3.78 0.66 11.31
CA TRP A 137 -3.41 1.97 10.79
C TRP A 137 -3.34 3.02 11.91
N THR A 138 -4.34 3.04 12.78
CA THR A 138 -4.38 3.95 13.94
C THR A 138 -3.23 3.66 14.91
N ALA A 139 -2.97 2.37 15.18
CA ALA A 139 -1.90 1.93 16.05
C ALA A 139 -0.51 2.31 15.50
N GLN A 140 -0.28 2.14 14.20
CA GLN A 140 0.97 2.55 13.56
C GLN A 140 1.22 4.05 13.72
N HIS A 141 0.21 4.87 13.52
CA HIS A 141 0.32 6.33 13.70
C HIS A 141 0.57 6.75 15.15
N ALA A 142 0.09 5.97 16.12
CA ALA A 142 0.38 6.20 17.54
C ALA A 142 1.80 5.73 17.93
N TYR A 143 2.29 4.66 17.33
CA TYR A 143 3.56 4.03 17.60
C TYR A 143 4.74 4.70 16.88
N ALA A 144 4.58 4.96 15.59
CA ALA A 144 5.54 5.62 14.72
C ALA A 144 4.96 6.96 14.26
N MET A 145 4.76 7.89 15.20
CA MET A 145 4.12 9.18 14.94
C MET A 145 4.82 9.98 13.86
N ASP A 146 6.16 9.93 13.80
CA ASP A 146 6.94 10.51 12.69
C ASP A 146 6.89 9.57 11.46
N THR A 147 5.73 9.56 10.78
CA THR A 147 5.47 8.71 9.62
C THR A 147 6.49 8.88 8.49
N TRP A 148 7.13 10.05 8.39
CA TRP A 148 8.19 10.32 7.41
C TRP A 148 9.54 9.68 7.80
N ALA A 149 9.69 9.26 9.05
CA ALA A 149 10.86 8.52 9.51
C ALA A 149 10.75 7.01 9.26
N VAL A 150 9.55 6.51 8.97
CA VAL A 150 9.34 5.09 8.66
C VAL A 150 10.01 4.74 7.33
N PRO A 151 10.87 3.72 7.26
CA PRO A 151 11.53 3.32 6.03
C PRO A 151 10.54 2.93 4.93
N ALA A 152 10.88 3.21 3.67
CA ALA A 152 10.01 2.92 2.54
C ALA A 152 9.71 1.42 2.34
N TYR A 153 10.60 0.55 2.81
CA TYR A 153 10.43 -0.90 2.79
C TYR A 153 9.62 -1.47 3.96
N ALA A 154 9.30 -0.64 4.95
CA ALA A 154 8.50 -1.07 6.10
C ALA A 154 7.02 -1.00 5.76
N GLU A 155 6.30 -2.10 5.95
CA GLU A 155 4.88 -2.22 5.62
C GLU A 155 4.05 -2.58 6.85
N LEU A 156 2.76 -2.24 6.81
CA LEU A 156 1.81 -2.59 7.85
C LEU A 156 1.26 -4.01 7.60
N TYR A 157 1.40 -4.87 8.62
CA TYR A 157 0.79 -6.19 8.67
C TYR A 157 -0.06 -6.33 9.92
N TYR A 158 -0.92 -7.35 9.93
CA TYR A 158 -1.66 -7.71 11.13
C TYR A 158 -1.93 -9.21 11.17
N PHE A 159 -1.99 -9.73 12.38
CA PHE A 159 -2.51 -11.06 12.69
C PHE A 159 -3.89 -10.86 13.32
N ALA A 160 -4.90 -11.50 12.76
CA ALA A 160 -6.27 -11.41 13.24
C ALA A 160 -6.89 -12.79 13.36
N PRO A 161 -7.86 -12.99 14.27
CA PRO A 161 -8.49 -14.29 14.46
C PRO A 161 -9.21 -14.77 13.21
N SER A 162 -8.95 -16.01 12.82
CA SER A 162 -9.78 -16.76 11.88
C SER A 162 -11.05 -17.25 12.58
N ARG A 163 -12.05 -17.72 11.81
CA ARG A 163 -13.24 -18.37 12.41
C ARG A 163 -12.87 -19.56 13.29
N GLY A 164 -11.83 -20.32 12.92
CA GLY A 164 -11.34 -21.45 13.70
C GLY A 164 -10.74 -21.01 15.04
N SER A 165 -9.73 -20.14 15.01
CA SER A 165 -9.07 -19.65 16.24
C SER A 165 -10.04 -18.86 17.14
N TRP A 166 -11.05 -18.19 16.53
CA TRP A 166 -12.12 -17.55 17.30
C TRP A 166 -12.93 -18.55 18.12
N SER A 167 -13.23 -19.74 17.57
CA SER A 167 -13.92 -20.82 18.28
C SER A 167 -13.08 -21.36 19.44
N ASP A 168 -11.75 -21.30 19.31
CA ASP A 168 -10.78 -21.70 20.33
C ASP A 168 -10.50 -20.59 21.38
N GLY A 169 -11.16 -19.43 21.21
CA GLY A 169 -11.11 -18.33 22.18
C GLY A 169 -10.17 -17.19 21.82
N ASP A 170 -9.49 -17.25 20.66
CA ASP A 170 -8.65 -16.13 20.21
C ASP A 170 -9.52 -14.91 19.83
N ARG A 171 -9.14 -13.75 20.35
CA ARG A 171 -9.83 -12.46 20.16
C ARG A 171 -8.88 -11.35 19.82
N ARG A 172 -7.61 -11.65 19.51
CA ARG A 172 -6.58 -10.63 19.43
C ARG A 172 -6.27 -10.23 18.00
N ILE A 173 -6.23 -8.92 17.78
CA ILE A 173 -5.60 -8.33 16.61
C ILE A 173 -4.22 -7.83 17.06
N VAL A 174 -3.17 -8.33 16.41
CA VAL A 174 -1.79 -7.91 16.61
C VAL A 174 -1.34 -7.14 15.40
N CYS A 175 -1.05 -5.86 15.57
CA CYS A 175 -0.58 -4.98 14.52
C CYS A 175 0.94 -4.92 14.53
N VAL A 176 1.58 -4.99 13.38
CA VAL A 176 3.03 -4.97 13.25
C VAL A 176 3.49 -4.09 12.10
N ILE A 177 4.67 -3.50 12.23
CA ILE A 177 5.42 -2.94 11.11
C ILE A 177 6.42 -4.00 10.68
N GLY A 178 6.25 -4.53 9.45
CA GLY A 178 7.14 -5.54 8.88
C GLY A 178 8.30 -4.90 8.15
N THR A 179 9.48 -5.48 8.30
CA THR A 179 10.74 -5.03 7.72
C THR A 179 11.48 -6.15 6.98
N ALA A 180 10.81 -7.30 6.78
CA ALA A 180 11.40 -8.53 6.27
C ALA A 180 12.02 -8.42 4.86
N ASP A 181 11.63 -7.44 4.05
CA ASP A 181 12.21 -7.22 2.72
C ASP A 181 13.67 -6.74 2.76
N ARG A 182 14.14 -6.29 3.93
CA ARG A 182 15.53 -5.83 4.14
C ARG A 182 15.96 -6.10 5.56
N GLU A 183 17.26 -6.31 5.77
CA GLU A 183 17.81 -6.31 7.12
C GLU A 183 17.50 -4.99 7.82
N HIS A 184 16.78 -5.08 8.92
CA HIS A 184 16.46 -3.95 9.79
C HIS A 184 16.96 -4.19 11.20
N ARG A 185 17.51 -3.13 11.80
CA ARG A 185 17.97 -3.08 13.19
C ARG A 185 17.47 -1.80 13.83
N GLY A 186 17.15 -1.87 15.09
CA GLY A 186 16.66 -0.73 15.84
C GLY A 186 15.14 -0.61 15.78
N SER A 187 14.57 0.00 16.81
CA SER A 187 13.13 0.19 16.89
C SER A 187 12.66 1.35 16.01
N LEU A 188 11.54 1.17 15.34
CA LEU A 188 10.81 2.19 14.59
C LEU A 188 9.92 3.06 15.49
N ARG A 189 9.97 2.82 16.81
CA ARG A 189 9.14 3.52 17.78
C ARG A 189 9.49 5.00 17.87
N LYS A 190 8.52 5.84 17.56
CA LYS A 190 8.55 7.31 17.65
C LYS A 190 7.20 7.78 18.22
N ASP A 191 6.93 7.42 19.46
CA ASP A 191 5.67 7.71 20.14
C ASP A 191 5.80 8.87 21.14
N ALA A 192 4.71 9.16 21.83
CA ALA A 192 4.67 10.24 22.83
C ALA A 192 5.63 10.08 24.01
N GLY A 193 6.19 8.87 24.21
CA GLY A 193 7.20 8.63 25.24
C GLY A 193 8.63 8.89 24.77
N THR A 194 8.87 8.98 23.46
CA THR A 194 10.19 9.18 22.84
C THR A 194 10.37 10.55 22.21
N LEU A 195 9.28 11.27 21.96
CA LEU A 195 9.25 12.57 21.32
C LEU A 195 9.03 13.69 22.34
N THR A 196 9.40 14.94 22.01
CA THR A 196 9.05 16.10 22.85
C THR A 196 7.55 16.39 22.78
N ALA A 197 7.01 17.07 23.77
CA ALA A 197 5.59 17.43 23.79
C ALA A 197 5.16 18.25 22.56
N GLU A 198 6.04 19.09 22.04
CA GLU A 198 5.79 19.91 20.86
C GLU A 198 5.80 19.09 19.58
N GLN A 199 6.76 18.15 19.44
CA GLN A 199 6.76 17.20 18.33
C GLN A 199 5.51 16.34 18.34
N VAL A 200 5.07 15.87 19.49
CA VAL A 200 3.84 15.10 19.65
C VAL A 200 2.61 15.93 19.24
N ALA A 201 2.54 17.19 19.68
CA ALA A 201 1.42 18.09 19.33
C ALA A 201 1.37 18.32 17.81
N PHE A 202 2.53 18.60 17.20
CA PHE A 202 2.65 18.76 15.75
C PHE A 202 2.22 17.51 15.00
N LEU A 203 2.81 16.37 15.33
CA LEU A 203 2.56 15.10 14.61
C LEU A 203 1.12 14.61 14.77
N ARG A 204 0.46 14.84 15.90
CA ARG A 204 -0.97 14.52 16.04
C ARG A 204 -1.85 15.26 15.04
N VAL A 205 -1.54 16.53 14.80
CA VAL A 205 -2.28 17.34 13.84
C VAL A 205 -1.97 16.90 12.41
N MET A 206 -0.68 16.74 12.07
CA MET A 206 -0.27 16.32 10.72
C MET A 206 -0.78 14.92 10.38
N ASN A 207 -0.65 13.96 11.31
CA ASN A 207 -1.17 12.59 11.09
C ASN A 207 -2.70 12.58 10.94
N ARG A 208 -3.43 13.53 11.57
CA ARG A 208 -4.87 13.66 11.32
C ARG A 208 -5.15 14.13 9.89
N VAL A 209 -4.38 15.08 9.38
CA VAL A 209 -4.48 15.52 7.97
C VAL A 209 -4.19 14.35 7.04
N ASP A 210 -3.10 13.60 7.27
CA ASP A 210 -2.75 12.43 6.48
C ASP A 210 -3.83 11.32 6.53
N THR A 211 -4.44 11.12 7.70
CA THR A 211 -5.56 10.17 7.85
C THR A 211 -6.73 10.58 6.98
N VAL A 212 -7.15 11.85 7.03
CA VAL A 212 -8.27 12.32 6.21
C VAL A 212 -7.95 12.28 4.72
N LEU A 213 -6.70 12.58 4.34
CA LEU A 213 -6.24 12.41 2.95
C LEU A 213 -6.36 10.96 2.48
N GLY A 214 -6.04 9.99 3.34
CA GLY A 214 -6.18 8.55 3.05
C GLY A 214 -7.63 8.04 3.03
N GLU A 215 -8.60 8.80 3.54
CA GLU A 215 -10.02 8.46 3.57
C GLU A 215 -10.79 8.98 2.34
N VAL A 216 -10.08 9.32 1.24
CA VAL A 216 -10.72 9.71 0.00
C VAL A 216 -11.76 8.66 -0.43
N PRO A 217 -12.99 9.05 -0.83
CA PRO A 217 -14.00 8.10 -1.25
C PRO A 217 -13.59 7.27 -2.46
N ASP A 218 -13.99 6.00 -2.51
CA ASP A 218 -13.80 5.15 -3.67
C ASP A 218 -14.76 5.51 -4.81
N GLY A 219 -14.36 5.24 -6.06
CA GLY A 219 -15.17 5.43 -7.28
C GLY A 219 -15.09 6.84 -7.84
N GLU A 220 -15.79 7.05 -8.94
CA GLU A 220 -15.74 8.32 -9.68
C GLU A 220 -16.49 9.44 -8.94
N VAL A 221 -15.94 10.66 -9.02
CA VAL A 221 -16.52 11.84 -8.36
C VAL A 221 -17.93 12.13 -8.88
N GLU A 222 -18.18 11.87 -10.18
CA GLU A 222 -19.47 12.04 -10.85
C GLU A 222 -20.59 11.24 -10.17
N ASP A 223 -20.29 10.02 -9.76
CA ASP A 223 -21.26 9.09 -9.18
C ASP A 223 -21.41 9.29 -7.66
N ARG A 224 -20.40 9.88 -7.01
CA ARG A 224 -20.30 9.96 -5.55
C ARG A 224 -20.05 11.36 -5.01
N LEU A 225 -20.43 12.39 -5.76
CA LEU A 225 -20.17 13.79 -5.40
C LEU A 225 -20.53 14.16 -3.95
N PRO A 226 -21.69 13.74 -3.37
CA PRO A 226 -22.00 14.06 -1.98
C PRO A 226 -20.99 13.52 -0.96
N TRP A 227 -20.40 12.35 -1.23
CA TRP A 227 -19.39 11.73 -0.37
C TRP A 227 -18.08 12.50 -0.44
N TYR A 228 -17.65 12.86 -1.64
CA TYR A 228 -16.49 13.71 -1.87
C TYR A 228 -16.64 15.10 -1.23
N MET A 229 -17.83 15.70 -1.28
CA MET A 229 -18.12 16.96 -0.60
C MET A 229 -18.02 16.85 0.92
N SER A 230 -18.47 15.72 1.49
CA SER A 230 -18.33 15.42 2.91
C SER A 230 -16.85 15.30 3.29
N TRP A 231 -16.09 14.53 2.52
CA TRP A 231 -14.64 14.37 2.69
C TRP A 231 -13.89 15.71 2.60
N ALA A 232 -14.22 16.57 1.62
CA ALA A 232 -13.65 17.91 1.50
C ALA A 232 -13.94 18.78 2.74
N SER A 233 -15.11 18.61 3.35
CA SER A 233 -15.46 19.30 4.60
C SER A 233 -14.66 18.78 5.79
N GLU A 234 -14.28 17.52 5.80
CA GLU A 234 -13.37 16.94 6.80
C GLU A 234 -11.94 17.41 6.61
N MET A 235 -11.49 17.53 5.35
CA MET A 235 -10.20 18.16 5.04
C MET A 235 -10.11 19.59 5.54
N ASP A 236 -11.11 20.46 5.29
CA ASP A 236 -11.11 21.85 5.84
C ASP A 236 -11.02 21.84 7.37
N ARG A 237 -11.71 20.91 8.05
CA ARG A 237 -11.63 20.78 9.52
C ARG A 237 -10.25 20.36 10.01
N ALA A 238 -9.64 19.36 9.37
CA ALA A 238 -8.30 18.89 9.71
C ALA A 238 -7.25 19.99 9.52
N LEU A 239 -7.29 20.67 8.37
CA LEU A 239 -6.45 21.82 8.07
C LEU A 239 -6.76 23.03 9.00
N GLY A 240 -7.96 23.11 9.54
CA GLY A 240 -8.31 24.11 10.57
C GLY A 240 -7.57 23.89 11.88
N ALA A 241 -7.38 22.62 12.28
CA ALA A 241 -6.58 22.29 13.45
C ALA A 241 -5.09 22.59 13.21
N GLU A 242 -4.59 22.32 12.01
CA GLU A 242 -3.23 22.70 11.61
C GLU A 242 -3.03 24.21 11.66
N SER A 243 -4.00 25.00 11.18
CA SER A 243 -3.98 26.46 11.24
C SER A 243 -3.77 26.96 12.67
N GLN A 244 -4.51 26.42 13.65
CA GLN A 244 -4.39 26.78 15.06
C GLN A 244 -3.02 26.40 15.65
N LEU A 245 -2.49 25.25 15.26
CA LEU A 245 -1.15 24.83 15.66
C LEU A 245 -0.09 25.82 15.15
N LEU A 246 -0.17 26.23 13.88
CA LEU A 246 0.77 27.16 13.25
C LEU A 246 0.69 28.56 13.89
N ASP A 247 -0.51 29.05 14.23
CA ASP A 247 -0.70 30.32 14.94
C ASP A 247 0.06 30.29 16.28
N THR A 248 0.06 29.17 16.98
CA THR A 248 0.84 28.98 18.22
C THR A 248 2.34 28.87 17.93
N ALA A 249 2.74 28.16 16.86
CA ALA A 249 4.14 27.98 16.48
C ALA A 249 4.81 29.28 16.04
N MET A 250 4.09 30.20 15.43
CA MET A 250 4.60 31.52 15.04
C MET A 250 5.07 32.36 16.22
N GLY A 251 4.62 32.08 17.44
CA GLY A 251 5.13 32.70 18.66
C GLY A 251 6.55 32.28 19.07
N ARG A 252 7.14 31.31 18.37
CA ARG A 252 8.48 30.75 18.64
C ARG A 252 9.45 31.15 17.54
N PRO A 253 10.58 31.85 17.88
CA PRO A 253 11.50 32.38 16.87
C PRO A 253 11.99 31.33 15.87
N GLU A 254 12.30 30.11 16.33
CA GLU A 254 12.83 29.02 15.51
C GLU A 254 11.79 28.39 14.55
N LEU A 255 10.50 28.53 14.86
CA LEU A 255 9.39 28.02 14.07
C LEU A 255 8.68 29.09 13.24
N ALA A 256 8.80 30.36 13.63
CA ALA A 256 8.01 31.46 13.08
C ALA A 256 8.10 31.57 11.54
N GLY A 257 9.29 31.42 10.98
CA GLY A 257 9.49 31.50 9.53
C GLY A 257 8.75 30.38 8.76
N PRO A 258 9.09 29.11 8.97
CA PRO A 258 8.42 28.02 8.27
C PRO A 258 6.92 27.92 8.62
N ALA A 259 6.51 28.21 9.87
CA ALA A 259 5.10 28.21 10.25
C ALA A 259 4.31 29.30 9.53
N GLY A 260 4.88 30.50 9.38
CA GLY A 260 4.24 31.60 8.64
C GLY A 260 4.03 31.26 7.17
N VAL A 261 5.02 30.67 6.51
CA VAL A 261 4.89 30.23 5.11
C VAL A 261 3.81 29.15 4.97
N GLN A 262 3.81 28.15 5.83
CA GLN A 262 2.79 27.09 5.83
C GLN A 262 1.40 27.71 6.07
N ARG A 263 1.29 28.64 7.00
CA ARG A 263 0.03 29.29 7.40
C ARG A 263 -0.62 30.04 6.23
N GLU A 264 0.16 30.81 5.47
CA GLU A 264 -0.34 31.51 4.28
C GLU A 264 -0.86 30.54 3.21
N ARG A 265 -0.13 29.47 2.96
CA ARG A 265 -0.51 28.42 2.01
C ARG A 265 -1.78 27.70 2.45
N LEU A 266 -1.87 27.43 3.75
CA LEU A 266 -3.00 26.76 4.36
C LEU A 266 -4.32 27.53 4.20
N ASP A 267 -4.29 28.85 4.29
CA ASP A 267 -5.47 29.68 4.09
C ASP A 267 -6.05 29.55 2.67
N VAL A 268 -5.15 29.49 1.67
CA VAL A 268 -5.55 29.25 0.28
C VAL A 268 -6.14 27.85 0.12
N ALA A 269 -5.45 26.82 0.62
CA ALA A 269 -5.92 25.43 0.54
C ALA A 269 -7.29 25.27 1.20
N ARG A 270 -7.47 25.78 2.41
CA ARG A 270 -8.74 25.73 3.13
C ARG A 270 -9.88 26.43 2.39
N SER A 271 -9.58 27.56 1.74
CA SER A 271 -10.56 28.26 0.90
C SER A 271 -11.06 27.37 -0.24
N GLU A 272 -10.14 26.65 -0.89
CA GLU A 272 -10.48 25.75 -1.99
C GLU A 272 -11.17 24.46 -1.48
N TRP A 273 -10.76 23.89 -0.33
CA TRP A 273 -11.47 22.76 0.29
C TRP A 273 -12.92 23.12 0.67
N ARG A 274 -13.15 24.33 1.20
CA ARG A 274 -14.53 24.82 1.45
C ARG A 274 -15.32 24.99 0.15
N ARG A 275 -14.65 25.35 -0.97
CA ARG A 275 -15.30 25.42 -2.29
C ARG A 275 -15.63 24.02 -2.79
N ALA A 276 -14.73 23.06 -2.67
CA ALA A 276 -14.97 21.65 -3.00
C ALA A 276 -16.15 21.08 -2.20
N GLY A 277 -16.22 21.36 -0.89
CA GLY A 277 -17.34 20.93 -0.04
C GLY A 277 -18.71 21.54 -0.41
N ARG A 278 -18.76 22.51 -1.34
CA ARG A 278 -19.98 23.18 -1.82
C ARG A 278 -20.17 23.04 -3.32
N ALA A 279 -19.38 22.20 -3.99
CA ALA A 279 -19.40 22.01 -5.43
C ALA A 279 -20.77 21.50 -5.91
N LYS A 280 -21.22 21.99 -7.06
CA LYS A 280 -22.50 21.58 -7.68
C LYS A 280 -22.31 20.54 -8.78
N SER A 281 -21.07 20.27 -9.14
CA SER A 281 -20.69 19.28 -10.15
C SER A 281 -19.35 18.67 -9.83
N ALA A 282 -19.07 17.48 -10.38
CA ALA A 282 -17.76 16.82 -10.27
C ALA A 282 -16.63 17.71 -10.79
N LYS A 283 -16.87 18.42 -11.90
CA LYS A 283 -15.88 19.36 -12.45
C LYS A 283 -15.52 20.47 -11.46
N GLU A 284 -16.52 21.11 -10.84
CA GLU A 284 -16.27 22.15 -9.82
C GLU A 284 -15.49 21.59 -8.62
N PHE A 285 -15.82 20.37 -8.21
CA PHE A 285 -15.14 19.66 -7.15
C PHE A 285 -13.66 19.42 -7.48
N LEU A 286 -13.40 18.78 -8.62
CA LEU A 286 -12.05 18.45 -9.09
C LEU A 286 -11.18 19.70 -9.30
N ASP A 287 -11.76 20.76 -9.89
CA ASP A 287 -11.06 22.04 -10.07
C ASP A 287 -10.66 22.67 -8.73
N ALA A 288 -11.53 22.60 -7.71
CA ALA A 288 -11.27 23.14 -6.38
C ALA A 288 -10.25 22.24 -5.63
N TRP A 289 -10.39 20.92 -5.70
CA TRP A 289 -9.45 19.98 -5.11
C TRP A 289 -8.04 20.19 -5.67
N GLY A 290 -7.88 20.21 -7.01
CA GLY A 290 -6.58 20.45 -7.63
C GLY A 290 -5.92 21.76 -7.20
N ARG A 291 -6.69 22.84 -6.97
CA ARG A 291 -6.15 24.10 -6.46
C ARG A 291 -5.79 24.01 -4.98
N ALA A 292 -6.58 23.30 -4.17
CA ALA A 292 -6.27 23.07 -2.77
C ALA A 292 -4.96 22.30 -2.60
N ASP A 293 -4.78 21.26 -3.40
CA ASP A 293 -3.59 20.43 -3.42
C ASP A 293 -2.34 21.22 -3.86
N ALA A 294 -2.46 21.97 -4.95
CA ALA A 294 -1.39 22.83 -5.43
C ALA A 294 -0.98 23.95 -4.45
N ALA A 295 -1.88 24.33 -3.53
CA ALA A 295 -1.59 25.36 -2.53
C ALA A 295 -0.67 24.86 -1.41
N LEU A 296 -0.59 23.54 -1.15
CA LEU A 296 0.21 22.93 -0.08
C LEU A 296 1.33 22.04 -0.67
N PRO A 297 2.34 22.61 -1.31
CA PRO A 297 3.45 21.82 -1.82
C PRO A 297 4.23 21.16 -0.67
N VAL A 298 4.62 19.93 -0.84
CA VAL A 298 5.29 19.10 0.17
C VAL A 298 6.56 19.73 0.75
N GLU A 299 7.25 20.59 -0.03
CA GLU A 299 8.45 21.28 0.41
C GLU A 299 8.20 22.25 1.58
N VAL A 300 7.00 22.79 1.69
CA VAL A 300 6.63 23.69 2.80
C VAL A 300 6.48 22.90 4.10
N GLU A 301 5.80 21.76 4.06
CA GLU A 301 5.73 20.83 5.18
C GLU A 301 7.12 20.32 5.58
N LYS A 302 7.94 19.94 4.60
CA LYS A 302 9.33 19.48 4.82
C LYS A 302 10.16 20.51 5.60
N ALA A 303 10.06 21.79 5.26
CA ALA A 303 10.76 22.85 5.97
C ALA A 303 10.27 22.97 7.42
N LEU A 304 8.96 22.86 7.65
CA LEU A 304 8.37 22.93 8.97
C LEU A 304 8.76 21.70 9.83
N ARG A 305 8.72 20.48 9.27
CA ARG A 305 9.18 19.26 9.95
C ARG A 305 10.65 19.36 10.38
N GLY A 306 11.49 19.89 9.50
CA GLY A 306 12.90 20.14 9.82
C GLY A 306 13.08 21.09 10.98
N ALA A 307 12.28 22.16 11.06
CA ALA A 307 12.31 23.11 12.17
C ALA A 307 11.87 22.48 13.52
N TYR A 308 10.99 21.47 13.48
CA TYR A 308 10.64 20.65 14.64
C TYR A 308 11.68 19.58 14.98
N GLY A 309 12.76 19.43 14.19
CA GLY A 309 13.75 18.37 14.37
C GLY A 309 13.22 16.96 14.04
N LEU A 310 12.18 16.90 13.19
CA LEU A 310 11.57 15.66 12.70
C LEU A 310 12.16 15.26 11.33
N SER A 311 11.82 14.06 10.85
CA SER A 311 12.22 13.63 9.51
C SER A 311 11.68 14.60 8.45
N ALA A 312 12.60 15.10 7.61
CA ALA A 312 12.29 15.88 6.43
C ALA A 312 12.43 15.07 5.12
N ARG A 313 12.57 13.74 5.23
CA ARG A 313 12.57 12.82 4.11
C ARG A 313 11.14 12.58 3.65
N VAL A 314 10.80 13.12 2.49
CA VAL A 314 9.47 12.93 1.91
C VAL A 314 9.27 11.44 1.58
N PRO A 315 8.21 10.79 2.08
CA PRO A 315 7.93 9.41 1.71
C PRO A 315 7.27 9.34 0.32
N GLU A 316 7.50 8.23 -0.39
CA GLU A 316 7.00 8.03 -1.76
C GLU A 316 5.49 8.21 -1.89
N TRP A 317 4.72 7.76 -0.87
CA TRP A 317 3.27 7.93 -0.87
C TRP A 317 2.82 9.39 -0.80
N ARG A 318 3.68 10.30 -0.35
CA ARG A 318 3.41 11.75 -0.28
C ARG A 318 3.85 12.47 -1.55
N GLU A 319 4.88 11.98 -2.25
CA GLU A 319 5.36 12.55 -3.52
C GLU A 319 4.33 12.40 -4.64
N GLY A 320 3.58 11.29 -4.67
CA GLY A 320 2.53 11.03 -5.66
C GLY A 320 1.24 11.84 -5.47
N ALA A 321 1.01 12.42 -4.30
CA ALA A 321 -0.23 13.15 -3.98
C ALA A 321 -0.29 14.56 -4.60
N GLY A 322 0.84 15.13 -5.06
CA GLY A 322 0.91 16.50 -5.61
C GLY A 322 0.78 16.63 -7.13
N GLY A 323 0.58 15.54 -7.86
CA GLY A 323 0.38 15.54 -9.30
C GLY A 323 -1.09 15.31 -9.64
N GLY A 324 -1.84 16.33 -10.03
CA GLY A 324 -3.27 16.33 -10.35
C GLY A 324 -3.74 15.31 -11.40
N GLY A 325 -3.53 14.04 -11.13
CA GLY A 325 -3.96 12.87 -11.87
C GLY A 325 -4.35 11.79 -10.87
N SER A 326 -5.61 11.69 -10.62
CA SER A 326 -6.44 10.50 -10.29
C SER A 326 -5.77 9.23 -9.71
N THR A 327 -4.80 9.36 -8.83
CA THR A 327 -4.41 8.28 -7.94
C THR A 327 -4.36 8.88 -6.54
N ALA A 328 -5.47 8.69 -5.79
CA ALA A 328 -5.44 8.78 -4.35
C ALA A 328 -4.19 8.05 -3.86
N PRO A 329 -3.48 8.58 -2.83
CA PRO A 329 -2.43 7.81 -2.20
C PRO A 329 -3.08 6.48 -1.81
N SER A 330 -2.76 5.43 -2.56
CA SER A 330 -3.24 4.10 -2.23
C SER A 330 -2.83 3.88 -0.79
N ARG A 331 -3.81 3.61 0.09
CA ARG A 331 -3.51 2.99 1.38
C ARG A 331 -2.46 1.94 1.06
N ARG A 332 -1.28 2.01 1.69
CA ARG A 332 -0.35 0.90 1.57
C ARG A 332 -1.17 -0.36 1.83
N PRO A 333 -1.15 -1.34 0.95
CA PRO A 333 -1.96 -2.53 1.13
C PRO A 333 -1.60 -3.12 2.49
N SER A 334 -2.56 -3.14 3.39
CA SER A 334 -2.46 -3.95 4.59
C SER A 334 -2.48 -5.39 4.11
N ARG A 335 -1.42 -6.13 4.39
CA ARG A 335 -1.36 -7.54 4.03
C ARG A 335 -1.85 -8.33 5.21
N GLU A 336 -2.90 -9.12 4.98
CA GLU A 336 -3.45 -10.06 5.93
C GLU A 336 -2.52 -11.27 6.00
N SER A 337 -2.01 -11.57 7.19
CA SER A 337 -1.40 -12.87 7.48
C SER A 337 -2.52 -13.82 7.92
N ALA A 338 -2.67 -14.90 7.18
CA ALA A 338 -3.68 -15.92 7.42
C ALA A 338 -3.41 -16.69 8.72
#